data_ea58eeefdcdc93cdaebccde90a514b97
#
_entry.id   ea58eeefdcdc93cdaebccde90a514b97
#
_cell.length_a   1.000
_cell.length_b   1.000
_cell.length_c   1.000
_cell.angle_alpha   90.00
_cell.angle_beta   90.00
_cell.angle_gamma   90.00
#
_symmetry.space_group_name_H-M   'P 1'
#
loop_
_entity.id
_entity.type
_entity.pdbx_description
1 polymer ?
#
loop_
_entity_poly.entity_id
_entity_poly.type
_entity_poly.pdbx_seq_one_letter_code
_entity_poly.pdbx_strand_id
1 'polypeptide(L)'
;MKRVTNACVGGRNFTLNDDAYNRLDAYLRNFKAKLTVPESQKAEVMDDIESRISDLFFQEVGETSRVVTLEMVEKVVSTLGMPDGSPETGYAYSQAFSEDKVPRKLYRDMDNKGVAGVCSGLAWYFNIDVTIIRIIMLVALLAGTSGFWIYLVLWIAIPKAMTPAQQCEMRGIPATAENMSRFTNYAQDTYNR
;
A
#
# COMPACT_ATOMS: atom_id res chain seq x y z
N MET A 1 5.63 -18.14 32.31
CA MET A 1 4.47 -18.11 31.41
C MET A 1 4.53 -16.79 30.65
N LYS A 2 4.57 -16.82 29.30
CA LYS A 2 4.41 -15.59 28.52
C LYS A 2 2.91 -15.25 28.45
N ARG A 3 2.56 -14.02 28.75
CA ARG A 3 1.20 -13.52 28.56
C ARG A 3 0.98 -13.24 27.08
N VAL A 4 -0.24 -13.44 26.61
CA VAL A 4 -0.66 -13.13 25.26
C VAL A 4 -1.87 -12.21 25.31
N THR A 5 -1.90 -11.26 24.40
CA THR A 5 -2.98 -10.28 24.26
C THR A 5 -3.62 -10.43 22.88
N ASN A 6 -4.94 -10.43 22.81
CA ASN A 6 -5.67 -10.39 21.54
C ASN A 6 -5.86 -8.93 21.13
N ALA A 7 -5.43 -8.61 19.92
CA ALA A 7 -5.61 -7.27 19.35
C ALA A 7 -6.22 -7.37 17.96
N CYS A 8 -7.08 -6.41 17.65
CA CYS A 8 -7.60 -6.21 16.30
C CYS A 8 -6.66 -5.24 15.58
N VAL A 9 -6.07 -5.67 14.47
CA VAL A 9 -5.17 -4.86 13.64
C VAL A 9 -5.68 -4.95 12.21
N GLY A 10 -6.00 -3.81 11.61
CA GLY A 10 -6.51 -3.74 10.24
C GLY A 10 -7.76 -4.60 10.00
N GLY A 11 -8.66 -4.66 10.99
CA GLY A 11 -9.91 -5.42 10.90
C GLY A 11 -9.78 -6.93 11.13
N ARG A 12 -8.57 -7.47 11.42
CA ARG A 12 -8.33 -8.87 11.75
C ARG A 12 -7.84 -9.04 13.20
N ASN A 13 -8.24 -10.13 13.83
CA ASN A 13 -7.84 -10.46 15.20
C ASN A 13 -6.55 -11.28 15.18
N PHE A 14 -5.55 -10.81 15.93
CA PHE A 14 -4.29 -11.49 16.14
C PHE A 14 -4.05 -11.72 17.63
N THR A 15 -3.42 -12.84 17.96
CA THR A 15 -2.91 -13.09 19.30
C THR A 15 -1.42 -12.71 19.31
N LEU A 16 -1.05 -11.71 20.12
CA LEU A 16 0.31 -11.21 20.25
C LEU A 16 0.87 -11.54 21.62
N ASN A 17 2.17 -11.76 21.71
CA ASN A 17 2.86 -11.72 23.01
C ASN A 17 2.78 -10.30 23.59
N ASP A 18 2.80 -10.14 24.90
CA ASP A 18 2.75 -8.84 25.59
C ASP A 18 3.86 -7.88 25.14
N ASP A 19 5.08 -8.40 24.97
CA ASP A 19 6.23 -7.66 24.44
C ASP A 19 6.02 -7.20 22.99
N ALA A 20 5.45 -8.06 22.16
CA ALA A 20 5.09 -7.76 20.78
C ALA A 20 3.98 -6.69 20.69
N TYR A 21 2.96 -6.80 21.54
CA TYR A 21 1.88 -5.83 21.61
C TYR A 21 2.39 -4.44 22.01
N ASN A 22 3.18 -4.36 23.08
CA ASN A 22 3.75 -3.10 23.56
C ASN A 22 4.64 -2.45 22.50
N ARG A 23 5.39 -3.25 21.76
CA ARG A 23 6.26 -2.76 20.68
C ARG A 23 5.46 -2.20 19.51
N LEU A 24 4.41 -2.91 19.10
CA LEU A 24 3.53 -2.47 18.03
C LEU A 24 2.78 -1.18 18.40
N ASP A 25 2.23 -1.10 19.62
CA ASP A 25 1.54 0.10 20.11
C ASP A 25 2.49 1.31 20.18
N ALA A 26 3.71 1.12 20.65
CA ALA A 26 4.72 2.18 20.65
C ALA A 26 5.06 2.66 19.23
N TYR A 27 5.17 1.74 18.27
CA TYR A 27 5.40 2.08 16.87
C TYR A 27 4.25 2.90 16.31
N LEU A 28 3.00 2.46 16.46
CA LEU A 28 1.82 3.16 15.94
C LEU A 28 1.66 4.57 16.54
N ARG A 29 1.95 4.73 17.84
CA ARG A 29 1.94 6.07 18.49
C ARG A 29 3.02 6.99 17.93
N ASN A 30 4.25 6.49 17.77
CA ASN A 30 5.36 7.25 17.19
C ASN A 30 5.08 7.61 15.74
N PHE A 31 4.55 6.65 14.97
CA PHE A 31 4.14 6.84 13.59
C PHE A 31 3.12 7.98 13.47
N LYS A 32 2.05 7.93 14.26
CA LYS A 32 1.00 8.96 14.29
C LYS A 32 1.55 10.34 14.68
N ALA A 33 2.48 10.40 15.61
CA ALA A 33 3.11 11.65 16.05
C ALA A 33 3.98 12.30 14.96
N LYS A 34 4.63 11.48 14.10
CA LYS A 34 5.49 11.93 13.01
C LYS A 34 4.76 12.19 11.68
N LEU A 35 3.46 11.88 11.60
CA LEU A 35 2.67 12.19 10.42
C LEU A 35 2.51 13.70 10.23
N THR A 36 3.02 14.21 9.10
CA THR A 36 2.95 15.63 8.69
C THR A 36 1.73 15.91 7.81
N VAL A 37 0.63 15.19 8.03
CA VAL A 37 -0.63 15.36 7.27
C VAL A 37 -1.70 16.04 8.14
N PRO A 38 -2.72 16.68 7.53
CA PRO A 38 -3.85 17.25 8.26
C PRO A 38 -4.57 16.21 9.14
N GLU A 39 -5.12 16.63 10.27
CA GLU A 39 -5.80 15.74 11.23
C GLU A 39 -6.93 14.92 10.58
N SER A 40 -7.62 15.48 9.58
CA SER A 40 -8.69 14.78 8.84
C SER A 40 -8.19 13.56 8.05
N GLN A 41 -6.91 13.53 7.71
CA GLN A 41 -6.30 12.44 6.94
C GLN A 41 -5.51 11.46 7.80
N LYS A 42 -5.15 11.85 9.03
CA LYS A 42 -4.39 10.98 9.92
C LYS A 42 -5.11 9.66 10.19
N ALA A 43 -6.43 9.68 10.31
CA ALA A 43 -7.22 8.47 10.50
C ALA A 43 -7.11 7.52 9.32
N GLU A 44 -7.25 8.03 8.09
CA GLU A 44 -7.15 7.23 6.85
C GLU A 44 -5.76 6.60 6.70
N VAL A 45 -4.70 7.39 6.94
CA VAL A 45 -3.32 6.87 6.89
C VAL A 45 -3.07 5.83 7.96
N MET A 46 -3.61 6.01 9.16
CA MET A 46 -3.49 5.03 10.25
C MET A 46 -4.21 3.73 9.89
N ASP A 47 -5.43 3.80 9.33
CA ASP A 47 -6.19 2.62 8.89
C ASP A 47 -5.43 1.86 7.79
N ASP A 48 -4.81 2.56 6.84
CA ASP A 48 -3.99 1.95 5.78
C ASP A 48 -2.76 1.24 6.34
N ILE A 49 -2.07 1.87 7.29
CA ILE A 49 -0.91 1.27 7.96
C ILE A 49 -1.31 0.03 8.75
N GLU A 50 -2.39 0.10 9.52
CA GLU A 50 -2.89 -1.05 10.27
C GLU A 50 -3.32 -2.19 9.35
N SER A 51 -3.98 -1.89 8.23
CA SER A 51 -4.33 -2.87 7.20
C SER A 51 -3.07 -3.51 6.61
N ARG A 52 -2.02 -2.73 6.35
CA ARG A 52 -0.76 -3.25 5.83
C ARG A 52 -0.04 -4.15 6.83
N ILE A 53 0.00 -3.75 8.11
CA ILE A 53 0.53 -4.57 9.21
C ILE A 53 -0.23 -5.89 9.30
N SER A 54 -1.56 -5.83 9.22
CA SER A 54 -2.43 -7.01 9.21
C SER A 54 -2.09 -7.98 8.09
N ASP A 55 -1.87 -7.49 6.87
CA ASP A 55 -1.50 -8.32 5.73
C ASP A 55 -0.11 -8.95 5.91
N LEU A 56 0.86 -8.20 6.42
CA LEU A 56 2.20 -8.71 6.70
C LEU A 56 2.18 -9.77 7.82
N PHE A 57 1.42 -9.55 8.89
CA PHE A 57 1.23 -10.56 9.92
C PHE A 57 0.58 -11.82 9.37
N PHE A 58 -0.44 -11.67 8.52
CA PHE A 58 -1.10 -12.81 7.90
C PHE A 58 -0.16 -13.61 7.00
N GLN A 59 0.74 -12.95 6.28
CA GLN A 59 1.78 -13.63 5.48
C GLN A 59 2.77 -14.42 6.34
N GLU A 60 3.16 -13.90 7.52
CA GLU A 60 4.12 -14.56 8.41
C GLU A 60 3.47 -15.67 9.26
N VAL A 61 2.25 -15.45 9.74
CA VAL A 61 1.53 -16.37 10.63
C VAL A 61 0.78 -17.44 9.84
N GLY A 62 0.33 -17.12 8.61
CA GLY A 62 -0.53 -17.97 7.79
C GLY A 62 -1.92 -18.17 8.41
N GLU A 63 -2.67 -19.15 7.90
CA GLU A 63 -3.98 -19.53 8.45
C GLU A 63 -3.86 -20.30 9.80
N THR A 64 -2.66 -20.70 10.16
CA THR A 64 -2.41 -21.39 11.44
C THR A 64 -2.35 -20.33 12.53
N SER A 65 -3.18 -20.48 13.56
CA SER A 65 -3.30 -19.57 14.73
C SER A 65 -2.00 -19.50 15.55
N ARG A 66 -0.91 -19.01 14.94
CA ARG A 66 0.36 -18.78 15.61
C ARG A 66 0.33 -17.42 16.32
N VAL A 67 0.94 -17.38 17.48
CA VAL A 67 1.09 -16.14 18.24
C VAL A 67 2.12 -15.25 17.54
N VAL A 68 1.78 -13.98 17.32
CA VAL A 68 2.70 -12.98 16.79
C VAL A 68 3.76 -12.68 17.85
N THR A 69 5.02 -12.91 17.50
CA THR A 69 6.17 -12.69 18.38
C THR A 69 6.78 -11.32 18.20
N LEU A 70 7.58 -10.86 19.16
CA LEU A 70 8.33 -9.62 19.07
C LEU A 70 9.20 -9.57 17.81
N GLU A 71 9.82 -10.68 17.42
CA GLU A 71 10.67 -10.77 16.22
C GLU A 71 9.87 -10.51 14.93
N MET A 72 8.63 -11.02 14.85
CA MET A 72 7.74 -10.74 13.73
C MET A 72 7.34 -9.26 13.68
N VAL A 73 7.05 -8.66 14.82
CA VAL A 73 6.74 -7.22 14.90
C VAL A 73 7.94 -6.39 14.45
N GLU A 74 9.15 -6.69 14.91
CA GLU A 74 10.37 -5.97 14.51
C GLU A 74 10.60 -6.07 12.99
N LYS A 75 10.40 -7.24 12.40
CA LYS A 75 10.50 -7.47 10.96
C LYS A 75 9.49 -6.60 10.19
N VAL A 76 8.24 -6.56 10.63
CA VAL A 76 7.18 -5.77 10.00
C VAL A 76 7.47 -4.27 10.14
N VAL A 77 7.84 -3.82 11.33
CA VAL A 77 8.19 -2.41 11.61
C VAL A 77 9.40 -1.96 10.79
N SER A 78 10.43 -2.80 10.66
CA SER A 78 11.60 -2.49 9.81
C SER A 78 11.25 -2.43 8.33
N THR A 79 10.27 -3.21 7.89
CA THR A 79 9.78 -3.21 6.50
C THR A 79 8.98 -1.94 6.19
N LEU A 80 8.18 -1.47 7.14
CA LEU A 80 7.33 -0.30 6.96
C LEU A 80 8.12 1.02 7.10
N GLY A 81 9.04 1.09 8.06
CA GLY A 81 9.78 2.32 8.37
C GLY A 81 8.92 3.40 9.03
N MET A 82 9.43 4.63 9.06
CA MET A 82 8.73 5.80 9.60
C MET A 82 8.30 6.76 8.47
N PRO A 83 7.25 7.57 8.68
CA PRO A 83 6.74 8.49 7.65
C PRO A 83 7.69 9.63 7.30
N ASP A 84 8.69 9.89 8.14
CA ASP A 84 9.75 10.89 7.91
C ASP A 84 11.01 10.29 7.24
N GLY A 85 10.97 9.01 6.83
CA GLY A 85 12.11 8.30 6.26
C GLY A 85 13.21 8.00 7.26
N SER A 86 13.03 8.33 8.55
CA SER A 86 14.02 8.01 9.59
C SER A 86 13.98 6.51 9.90
N PRO A 87 15.16 5.88 10.14
CA PRO A 87 15.16 4.52 10.67
C PRO A 87 14.52 4.56 12.06
N GLU A 88 13.62 3.62 12.32
CA GLU A 88 13.10 3.48 13.66
C GLU A 88 14.22 3.05 14.61
N THR A 89 14.49 3.88 15.63
CA THR A 89 15.52 3.62 16.63
C THR A 89 15.11 2.49 17.57
N GLY A 90 15.41 1.28 17.18
CA GLY A 90 15.19 0.11 18.00
C GLY A 90 15.72 -1.14 17.32
N TYR A 91 17.01 -1.41 17.51
CA TYR A 91 17.75 -2.55 16.97
C TYR A 91 18.02 -2.50 15.46
N ALA A 92 19.30 -2.23 15.17
CA ALA A 92 19.90 -2.30 13.85
C ALA A 92 19.72 -3.71 13.23
N TYR A 93 18.62 -3.93 12.55
CA TYR A 93 18.52 -4.95 11.54
C TYR A 93 18.76 -4.28 10.18
N SER A 94 20.00 -3.76 10.04
CA SER A 94 20.56 -3.42 8.74
C SER A 94 20.88 -4.71 8.00
N GLN A 95 19.89 -5.36 7.42
CA GLN A 95 20.14 -6.33 6.36
C GLN A 95 19.19 -6.08 5.21
N ALA A 96 19.78 -5.45 4.19
CA ALA A 96 19.56 -5.72 2.79
C ALA A 96 18.10 -5.97 2.41
N PHE A 97 17.27 -4.95 2.42
CA PHE A 97 16.24 -4.92 1.41
C PHE A 97 16.94 -4.63 0.08
N SER A 98 17.33 -5.71 -0.60
CA SER A 98 17.41 -5.70 -2.04
C SER A 98 16.20 -4.90 -2.54
N GLU A 99 16.40 -4.09 -3.57
CA GLU A 99 15.32 -3.53 -4.39
C GLU A 99 14.57 -4.70 -5.05
N ASP A 100 13.96 -5.56 -4.23
CA ASP A 100 13.06 -6.61 -4.72
C ASP A 100 11.87 -5.86 -5.29
N LYS A 101 11.84 -5.83 -6.61
CA LYS A 101 10.74 -5.29 -7.39
C LYS A 101 9.47 -5.93 -6.87
N VAL A 102 8.71 -5.17 -6.10
CA VAL A 102 7.40 -5.60 -5.63
C VAL A 102 6.58 -5.95 -6.87
N PRO A 103 5.96 -7.14 -6.95
CA PRO A 103 5.18 -7.51 -8.11
C PRO A 103 4.07 -6.48 -8.31
N ARG A 104 4.07 -5.87 -9.50
CA ARG A 104 3.06 -4.86 -9.84
C ARG A 104 1.69 -5.49 -9.93
N LYS A 105 0.72 -4.90 -9.26
CA LYS A 105 -0.68 -5.28 -9.40
C LYS A 105 -1.39 -4.33 -10.35
N LEU A 106 -2.33 -4.87 -11.11
CA LEU A 106 -3.09 -4.10 -12.09
C LEU A 106 -4.26 -3.39 -11.42
N TYR A 107 -4.15 -2.05 -11.32
CA TYR A 107 -5.19 -1.15 -10.84
C TYR A 107 -5.42 -0.02 -11.85
N ARG A 108 -6.58 0.63 -11.79
CA ARG A 108 -6.84 1.88 -12.51
C ARG A 108 -6.21 3.04 -11.74
N ASP A 109 -5.37 3.80 -12.43
CA ASP A 109 -4.75 5.01 -11.85
C ASP A 109 -5.78 6.14 -11.81
N MET A 110 -6.14 6.56 -10.59
CA MET A 110 -7.12 7.63 -10.39
C MET A 110 -6.48 9.02 -10.34
N ASP A 111 -5.14 9.11 -10.17
CA ASP A 111 -4.41 10.38 -10.10
C ASP A 111 -4.12 10.95 -11.50
N ASN A 112 -3.64 10.11 -12.43
CA ASN A 112 -3.29 10.47 -13.81
C ASN A 112 -4.36 10.04 -14.83
N LYS A 113 -5.63 10.08 -14.45
CA LYS A 113 -6.72 9.69 -15.32
C LYS A 113 -6.96 10.70 -16.44
N GLY A 114 -6.74 10.28 -17.68
CA GLY A 114 -7.31 10.98 -18.84
C GLY A 114 -8.79 10.62 -18.98
N VAL A 115 -9.08 9.34 -19.24
CA VAL A 115 -10.44 8.77 -19.24
C VAL A 115 -10.40 7.51 -18.38
N ALA A 116 -11.14 7.46 -17.30
CA ALA A 116 -11.31 6.31 -16.37
C ALA A 116 -10.03 5.65 -15.79
N GLY A 117 -8.80 6.11 -16.13
CA GLY A 117 -7.54 5.63 -15.54
C GLY A 117 -7.04 4.26 -16.00
N VAL A 118 -7.70 3.62 -16.98
CA VAL A 118 -7.32 2.28 -17.50
C VAL A 118 -5.96 2.33 -18.19
N CYS A 119 -5.75 3.30 -19.08
CA CYS A 119 -4.49 3.41 -19.83
C CYS A 119 -3.30 3.67 -18.91
N SER A 120 -3.45 4.52 -17.90
CA SER A 120 -2.41 4.79 -16.92
C SER A 120 -2.09 3.58 -16.06
N GLY A 121 -3.12 2.83 -15.63
CA GLY A 121 -2.93 1.58 -14.89
C GLY A 121 -2.18 0.51 -15.69
N LEU A 122 -2.53 0.33 -16.95
CA LEU A 122 -1.83 -0.58 -17.87
C LEU A 122 -0.38 -0.14 -18.12
N ALA A 123 -0.15 1.17 -18.26
CA ALA A 123 1.18 1.74 -18.45
C ALA A 123 2.11 1.41 -17.27
N TRP A 124 1.63 1.56 -16.05
CA TRP A 124 2.38 1.17 -14.85
C TRP A 124 2.63 -0.33 -14.77
N TYR A 125 1.62 -1.14 -15.08
CA TYR A 125 1.76 -2.60 -15.04
C TYR A 125 2.81 -3.11 -16.02
N PHE A 126 2.76 -2.66 -17.28
CA PHE A 126 3.71 -3.08 -18.33
C PHE A 126 5.02 -2.29 -18.32
N ASN A 127 5.14 -1.24 -17.50
CA ASN A 127 6.29 -0.34 -17.48
C ASN A 127 6.55 0.35 -18.84
N ILE A 128 5.48 0.79 -19.46
CA ILE A 128 5.49 1.47 -20.77
C ILE A 128 4.93 2.87 -20.58
N ASP A 129 5.34 3.82 -21.42
CA ASP A 129 4.80 5.17 -21.38
C ASP A 129 3.29 5.17 -21.63
N VAL A 130 2.56 5.95 -20.81
CA VAL A 130 1.09 6.05 -20.91
C VAL A 130 0.63 6.57 -22.27
N THR A 131 1.44 7.38 -22.92
CA THR A 131 1.13 7.95 -24.25
C THR A 131 1.07 6.84 -25.30
N ILE A 132 1.98 5.86 -25.22
CA ILE A 132 2.00 4.70 -26.13
C ILE A 132 0.71 3.88 -25.95
N ILE A 133 0.34 3.60 -24.70
CA ILE A 133 -0.91 2.86 -24.42
C ILE A 133 -2.13 3.65 -24.93
N ARG A 134 -2.17 4.98 -24.78
CA ARG A 134 -3.25 5.81 -25.31
C ARG A 134 -3.33 5.77 -26.82
N ILE A 135 -2.19 5.82 -27.52
CA ILE A 135 -2.14 5.71 -28.99
C ILE A 135 -2.64 4.35 -29.44
N ILE A 136 -2.18 3.26 -28.81
CA ILE A 136 -2.64 1.90 -29.12
C ILE A 136 -4.16 1.78 -28.94
N MET A 137 -4.69 2.31 -27.82
CA MET A 137 -6.14 2.29 -27.56
C MET A 137 -6.93 3.14 -28.56
N LEU A 138 -6.39 4.28 -28.98
CA LEU A 138 -7.00 5.14 -29.99
C LEU A 138 -7.05 4.44 -31.36
N VAL A 139 -5.94 3.81 -31.76
CA VAL A 139 -5.86 3.05 -33.02
C VAL A 139 -6.86 1.88 -32.98
N ALA A 140 -6.92 1.14 -31.86
CA ALA A 140 -7.87 0.04 -31.70
C ALA A 140 -9.34 0.52 -31.77
N LEU A 141 -9.63 1.72 -31.29
CA LEU A 141 -10.95 2.36 -31.39
C LEU A 141 -11.29 2.73 -32.85
N LEU A 142 -10.32 3.27 -33.59
CA LEU A 142 -10.49 3.66 -34.99
C LEU A 142 -10.55 2.45 -35.94
N ALA A 143 -9.85 1.37 -35.62
CA ALA A 143 -9.83 0.12 -36.42
C ALA A 143 -11.16 -0.66 -36.38
N GLY A 144 -12.09 -0.26 -35.53
CA GLY A 144 -13.43 -0.82 -35.45
C GLY A 144 -14.07 -0.75 -34.09
N THR A 145 -15.34 -1.09 -33.99
CA THR A 145 -16.12 -1.09 -32.72
C THR A 145 -15.57 -2.05 -31.66
N SER A 146 -14.69 -2.99 -32.01
CA SER A 146 -14.09 -3.95 -31.11
C SER A 146 -13.21 -3.27 -30.00
N GLY A 147 -12.50 -2.19 -30.33
CA GLY A 147 -11.68 -1.43 -29.36
C GLY A 147 -12.52 -0.83 -28.24
N PHE A 148 -13.72 -0.37 -28.55
CA PHE A 148 -14.65 0.15 -27.54
C PHE A 148 -15.07 -0.93 -26.54
N TRP A 149 -15.40 -2.12 -27.01
CA TRP A 149 -15.79 -3.23 -26.14
C TRP A 149 -14.64 -3.73 -25.27
N ILE A 150 -13.43 -3.82 -25.83
CA ILE A 150 -12.23 -4.16 -25.06
C ILE A 150 -12.00 -3.14 -23.95
N TYR A 151 -12.08 -1.85 -24.24
CA TYR A 151 -11.94 -0.80 -23.24
C TYR A 151 -13.01 -0.91 -22.14
N LEU A 152 -14.26 -1.16 -22.50
CA LEU A 152 -15.37 -1.29 -21.57
C LEU A 152 -15.18 -2.49 -20.63
N VAL A 153 -14.74 -3.63 -21.18
CA VAL A 153 -14.43 -4.83 -20.38
C VAL A 153 -13.28 -4.53 -19.40
N LEU A 154 -12.18 -3.92 -19.85
CA LEU A 154 -11.06 -3.53 -19.00
C LEU A 154 -11.49 -2.52 -17.92
N TRP A 155 -12.35 -1.60 -18.27
CA TRP A 155 -12.88 -0.62 -17.34
C TRP A 155 -13.69 -1.23 -16.19
N ILE A 156 -14.43 -2.30 -16.47
CA ILE A 156 -15.22 -3.04 -15.47
C ILE A 156 -14.32 -4.01 -14.68
N ALA A 157 -13.42 -4.72 -15.39
CA ALA A 157 -12.61 -5.78 -14.80
C ALA A 157 -11.49 -5.26 -13.87
N ILE A 158 -10.88 -4.09 -14.19
CA ILE A 158 -9.75 -3.55 -13.42
C ILE A 158 -10.26 -2.69 -12.27
N PRO A 159 -9.98 -3.04 -11.01
CA PRO A 159 -10.39 -2.26 -9.85
C PRO A 159 -9.65 -0.92 -9.77
N LYS A 160 -10.23 0.05 -9.07
CA LYS A 160 -9.61 1.36 -8.83
C LYS A 160 -8.53 1.26 -7.75
N ALA A 161 -7.39 1.94 -7.92
CA ALA A 161 -6.46 2.19 -6.83
C ALA A 161 -7.03 3.30 -5.95
N MET A 162 -7.68 2.93 -4.84
CA MET A 162 -8.32 3.88 -3.93
C MET A 162 -7.43 4.25 -2.75
N THR A 163 -6.53 3.34 -2.34
CA THR A 163 -5.67 3.54 -1.18
C THR A 163 -4.22 3.83 -1.58
N PRO A 164 -3.46 4.60 -0.76
CA PRO A 164 -2.04 4.82 -0.97
C PRO A 164 -1.22 3.53 -1.12
N ALA A 165 -1.58 2.49 -0.37
CA ALA A 165 -0.94 1.18 -0.49
C ALA A 165 -1.14 0.54 -1.88
N GLN A 166 -2.37 0.58 -2.43
CA GLN A 166 -2.67 0.09 -3.78
C GLN A 166 -1.94 0.89 -4.85
N GLN A 167 -1.74 2.18 -4.63
CA GLN A 167 -0.96 3.03 -5.53
C GLN A 167 0.53 2.65 -5.55
N CYS A 168 1.09 2.29 -4.40
CA CYS A 168 2.43 1.75 -4.31
C CYS A 168 2.54 0.41 -5.06
N GLU A 169 1.62 -0.51 -4.82
CA GLU A 169 1.58 -1.82 -5.50
C GLU A 169 1.44 -1.69 -7.02
N MET A 170 0.62 -0.77 -7.51
CA MET A 170 0.47 -0.50 -8.93
C MET A 170 1.78 -0.03 -9.58
N ARG A 171 2.55 0.79 -8.88
CA ARG A 171 3.84 1.32 -9.36
C ARG A 171 5.01 0.36 -9.13
N GLY A 172 4.81 -0.73 -8.40
CA GLY A 172 5.86 -1.70 -8.07
C GLY A 172 6.88 -1.18 -7.07
N ILE A 173 6.46 -0.26 -6.21
CA ILE A 173 7.26 0.28 -5.11
C ILE A 173 6.76 -0.30 -3.79
N PRO A 174 7.66 -0.52 -2.81
CA PRO A 174 7.24 -1.04 -1.52
C PRO A 174 6.27 -0.07 -0.83
N ALA A 175 5.21 -0.61 -0.24
CA ALA A 175 4.22 0.17 0.51
C ALA A 175 4.79 0.53 1.89
N THR A 176 5.86 1.34 1.89
CA THR A 176 6.43 1.92 3.10
C THR A 176 5.65 3.16 3.51
N ALA A 177 5.78 3.54 4.78
CA ALA A 177 5.16 4.74 5.32
C ALA A 177 5.50 6.01 4.53
N GLU A 178 6.75 6.14 4.10
CA GLU A 178 7.22 7.26 3.29
C GLU A 178 6.51 7.29 1.93
N ASN A 179 6.46 6.15 1.23
CA ASN A 179 5.84 6.07 -0.09
C ASN A 179 4.31 6.31 -0.01
N MET A 180 3.64 5.75 1.01
CA MET A 180 2.21 5.97 1.21
C MET A 180 1.88 7.43 1.54
N SER A 181 2.69 8.10 2.37
CA SER A 181 2.47 9.52 2.70
C SER A 181 2.57 10.44 1.48
N ARG A 182 3.43 10.12 0.52
CA ARG A 182 3.52 10.85 -0.75
C ARG A 182 2.20 10.79 -1.53
N PHE A 183 1.54 9.64 -1.58
CA PHE A 183 0.27 9.49 -2.32
C PHE A 183 -0.94 10.05 -1.60
N THR A 184 -0.92 10.14 -0.28
CA THR A 184 -1.99 10.79 0.49
C THR A 184 -2.07 12.29 0.18
N ASN A 185 -0.93 12.95 0.02
CA ASN A 185 -0.88 14.38 -0.32
C ASN A 185 -1.39 14.67 -1.74
N TYR A 186 -1.17 13.77 -2.70
CA TYR A 186 -1.67 13.94 -4.08
C TYR A 186 -3.19 13.76 -4.20
N ALA A 187 -3.80 12.91 -3.39
CA ALA A 187 -5.25 12.69 -3.41
C ALA A 187 -6.04 13.95 -3.06
N GLN A 188 -5.53 14.79 -2.16
CA GLN A 188 -6.18 16.05 -1.76
C GLN A 188 -6.11 17.15 -2.81
N ASP A 189 -5.00 17.30 -3.52
CA ASP A 189 -4.87 18.33 -4.57
C ASP A 189 -5.86 18.08 -5.72
N THR A 190 -6.26 16.83 -5.92
CA THR A 190 -7.22 16.44 -6.96
C THR A 190 -8.67 16.62 -6.52
N TYR A 191 -8.96 16.56 -5.22
CA TYR A 191 -10.32 16.78 -4.68
C TYR A 191 -10.68 18.26 -4.58
N ASN A 192 -9.68 19.14 -4.40
CA ASN A 192 -9.87 20.58 -4.25
C ASN A 192 -9.81 21.37 -5.58
N ARG A 193 -9.72 20.69 -6.74
CA ARG A 193 -9.83 21.27 -8.10
C ARG A 193 -11.14 20.85 -8.75
#